data_4e01c36bf067067bf07e74caead016de
#
_entry.id   4e01c36bf067067bf07e74caead016de
#
_cell.length_a   1.000
_cell.length_b   1.000
_cell.length_c   1.000
_cell.angle_alpha   90.00
_cell.angle_beta   90.00
_cell.angle_gamma   90.00
#
_symmetry.space_group_name_H-M   'P 1'
#
loop_
_entity.id
_entity.type
_entity.pdbx_description
1 polymer ?
#
loop_
_entity_poly.entity_id
_entity_poly.type
_entity_poly.pdbx_seq_one_letter_code
_entity_poly.pdbx_strand_id
1 'polypeptide(L)'
;LQLTKGKVLDIGCGAGSHSLVLQNDRNLEVTAIDISENAVKACQLRGLKNVFVNPLLDLDVAIKFDTILLLMNGTGIFGKLENVAKYLQKLKSLLAENGQILIDSSDIIYMFDEDSEGGKCIPGAAYYGELEFTISYKGEKEVPFPWLYMDYNTLRNAAIANGLQCELILEGDHFDYLARLTL
;
A
#
# COMPACT_ATOMS: atom_id res chain seq x y z
N LEU A 1 -8.13 -6.06 8.99
CA LEU A 1 -9.26 -5.13 9.16
C LEU A 1 -9.65 -4.88 10.62
N GLN A 2 -9.36 -5.78 11.56
CA GLN A 2 -9.73 -5.61 12.99
C GLN A 2 -9.10 -4.37 13.64
N LEU A 3 -7.92 -3.97 13.20
CA LEU A 3 -7.19 -2.79 13.70
C LEU A 3 -7.74 -1.45 13.16
N THR A 4 -8.62 -1.48 12.16
CA THR A 4 -9.16 -0.29 11.51
C THR A 4 -10.17 0.40 12.43
N LYS A 5 -10.09 1.73 12.55
CA LYS A 5 -10.98 2.54 13.40
C LYS A 5 -11.26 3.91 12.75
N GLY A 6 -12.34 4.55 13.18
CA GLY A 6 -12.69 5.92 12.84
C GLY A 6 -12.97 6.12 11.34
N LYS A 7 -12.55 7.28 10.82
CA LYS A 7 -12.63 7.60 9.38
C LYS A 7 -11.50 6.91 8.63
N VAL A 8 -11.85 6.16 7.59
CA VAL A 8 -10.94 5.30 6.86
C VAL A 8 -10.71 5.82 5.45
N LEU A 9 -9.43 5.85 5.03
CA LEU A 9 -9.03 5.99 3.63
C LEU A 9 -8.45 4.65 3.16
N ASP A 10 -9.06 4.04 2.14
CA ASP A 10 -8.61 2.81 1.50
C ASP A 10 -7.97 3.16 0.14
N ILE A 11 -6.67 2.99 0.03
CA ILE A 11 -5.87 3.41 -1.13
C ILE A 11 -5.52 2.20 -2.00
N GLY A 12 -5.86 2.28 -3.29
CA GLY A 12 -5.76 1.13 -4.19
C GLY A 12 -6.84 0.10 -3.87
N CYS A 13 -8.08 0.56 -3.64
CA CYS A 13 -9.17 -0.26 -3.13
C CYS A 13 -9.61 -1.39 -4.07
N GLY A 14 -9.17 -1.40 -5.32
CA GLY A 14 -9.59 -2.37 -6.33
C GLY A 14 -11.12 -2.43 -6.46
N ALA A 15 -11.70 -3.62 -6.40
CA ALA A 15 -13.15 -3.81 -6.42
C ALA A 15 -13.83 -3.61 -5.05
N GLY A 16 -13.13 -3.05 -4.05
CA GLY A 16 -13.67 -2.61 -2.77
C GLY A 16 -13.89 -3.72 -1.74
N SER A 17 -13.14 -4.81 -1.80
CA SER A 17 -13.36 -5.94 -0.88
C SER A 17 -13.16 -5.56 0.59
N HIS A 18 -12.11 -4.81 0.94
CA HIS A 18 -11.88 -4.32 2.29
C HIS A 18 -12.86 -3.21 2.66
N SER A 19 -13.01 -2.22 1.77
CA SER A 19 -13.89 -1.07 1.95
C SER A 19 -15.34 -1.47 2.24
N LEU A 20 -15.88 -2.46 1.52
CA LEU A 20 -17.26 -2.93 1.71
C LEU A 20 -17.46 -3.60 3.07
N VAL A 21 -16.53 -4.42 3.53
CA VAL A 21 -16.56 -5.01 4.87
C VAL A 21 -16.53 -3.92 5.94
N LEU A 22 -15.65 -2.93 5.80
CA LEU A 22 -15.55 -1.83 6.74
C LEU A 22 -16.81 -0.98 6.78
N GLN A 23 -17.39 -0.67 5.61
CA GLN A 23 -18.63 0.09 5.49
C GLN A 23 -19.83 -0.66 6.02
N ASN A 24 -20.03 -1.93 5.59
CA ASN A 24 -21.29 -2.65 5.79
C ASN A 24 -21.30 -3.43 7.11
N ASP A 25 -20.21 -4.11 7.46
CA ASP A 25 -20.18 -5.00 8.62
C ASP A 25 -19.69 -4.26 9.88
N ARG A 26 -18.83 -3.24 9.69
CA ARG A 26 -18.27 -2.47 10.80
C ARG A 26 -18.85 -1.07 10.94
N ASN A 27 -19.72 -0.63 10.04
CA ASN A 27 -20.34 0.69 10.01
C ASN A 27 -19.36 1.86 10.12
N LEU A 28 -18.16 1.72 9.50
CA LEU A 28 -17.16 2.77 9.46
C LEU A 28 -17.41 3.73 8.29
N GLU A 29 -17.00 4.99 8.46
CA GLU A 29 -16.96 5.98 7.38
C GLU A 29 -15.74 5.70 6.51
N VAL A 30 -15.97 5.16 5.31
CA VAL A 30 -14.90 4.76 4.37
C VAL A 30 -14.91 5.70 3.17
N THR A 31 -13.74 6.24 2.85
CA THR A 31 -13.40 6.86 1.57
C THR A 31 -12.41 5.93 0.88
N ALA A 32 -12.68 5.58 -0.37
CA ALA A 32 -11.82 4.68 -1.13
C ALA A 32 -11.34 5.38 -2.43
N ILE A 33 -10.10 5.14 -2.80
CA ILE A 33 -9.53 5.63 -4.06
C ILE A 33 -8.83 4.52 -4.82
N ASP A 34 -8.93 4.60 -6.15
CA ASP A 34 -8.18 3.75 -7.08
C ASP A 34 -7.88 4.56 -8.35
N ILE A 35 -6.83 4.20 -9.07
CA ILE A 35 -6.52 4.81 -10.37
C ILE A 35 -7.34 4.21 -11.52
N SER A 36 -7.93 3.03 -11.33
CA SER A 36 -8.71 2.32 -12.32
C SER A 36 -10.18 2.74 -12.28
N GLU A 37 -10.66 3.34 -13.36
CA GLU A 37 -12.09 3.66 -13.52
C GLU A 37 -12.99 2.42 -13.41
N ASN A 38 -12.52 1.28 -13.91
CA ASN A 38 -13.27 0.02 -13.85
C ASN A 38 -13.36 -0.52 -12.42
N ALA A 39 -12.30 -0.39 -11.63
CA ALA A 39 -12.32 -0.74 -10.22
C ALA A 39 -13.32 0.13 -9.45
N VAL A 40 -13.28 1.44 -9.66
CA VAL A 40 -14.23 2.38 -9.03
C VAL A 40 -15.68 2.09 -9.44
N LYS A 41 -15.94 1.82 -10.73
CA LYS A 41 -17.28 1.39 -11.18
C LYS A 41 -17.75 0.11 -10.50
N ALA A 42 -16.86 -0.88 -10.34
CA ALA A 42 -17.19 -2.10 -9.62
C ALA A 42 -17.55 -1.82 -8.15
N CYS A 43 -16.81 -0.96 -7.47
CA CYS A 43 -17.14 -0.51 -6.11
C CYS A 43 -18.52 0.13 -6.03
N GLN A 44 -18.83 1.05 -6.94
CA GLN A 44 -20.13 1.74 -6.99
C GLN A 44 -21.28 0.76 -7.20
N LEU A 45 -21.14 -0.17 -8.15
CA LEU A 45 -22.15 -1.22 -8.41
C LEU A 45 -22.36 -2.15 -7.22
N ARG A 46 -21.31 -2.36 -6.38
CA ARG A 46 -21.38 -3.15 -5.16
C ARG A 46 -21.90 -2.35 -3.94
N GLY A 47 -22.20 -1.05 -4.11
CA GLY A 47 -22.81 -0.21 -3.08
C GLY A 47 -21.82 0.49 -2.15
N LEU A 48 -20.55 0.62 -2.55
CA LEU A 48 -19.60 1.48 -1.81
C LEU A 48 -19.97 2.95 -2.02
N LYS A 49 -20.14 3.71 -0.92
CA LYS A 49 -20.73 5.06 -0.95
C LYS A 49 -19.76 6.13 -1.43
N ASN A 50 -18.53 6.12 -0.90
CA ASN A 50 -17.54 7.16 -1.17
C ASN A 50 -16.34 6.51 -1.85
N VAL A 51 -16.32 6.48 -3.18
CA VAL A 51 -15.22 5.93 -3.96
C VAL A 51 -14.94 6.82 -5.18
N PHE A 52 -13.66 7.09 -5.44
CA PHE A 52 -13.22 8.05 -6.46
C PHE A 52 -12.05 7.50 -7.28
N VAL A 53 -12.01 7.88 -8.55
CA VAL A 53 -10.81 7.70 -9.39
C VAL A 53 -9.84 8.81 -9.03
N ASN A 54 -8.78 8.47 -8.29
CA ASN A 54 -7.80 9.48 -7.87
C ASN A 54 -6.45 8.81 -7.52
N PRO A 55 -5.34 9.25 -8.11
CA PRO A 55 -4.01 8.90 -7.63
C PRO A 55 -3.77 9.46 -6.22
N LEU A 56 -3.09 8.71 -5.35
CA LEU A 56 -2.82 9.15 -3.98
C LEU A 56 -2.16 10.53 -3.90
N LEU A 57 -1.18 10.79 -4.77
CA LEU A 57 -0.42 12.05 -4.72
C LEU A 57 -1.26 13.27 -5.08
N ASP A 58 -2.33 13.08 -5.86
CA ASP A 58 -3.23 14.15 -6.32
C ASP A 58 -4.44 14.33 -5.38
N LEU A 59 -4.59 13.45 -4.38
CA LEU A 59 -5.69 13.55 -3.43
C LEU A 59 -5.56 14.81 -2.58
N ASP A 60 -6.40 15.80 -2.86
CA ASP A 60 -6.49 17.05 -2.09
C ASP A 60 -7.80 17.09 -1.30
N VAL A 61 -7.71 16.78 -0.01
CA VAL A 61 -8.85 16.78 0.89
C VAL A 61 -8.48 17.47 2.21
N ALA A 62 -9.41 18.27 2.72
CA ALA A 62 -9.27 18.92 4.02
C ALA A 62 -9.47 17.94 5.20
N ILE A 63 -10.04 16.77 4.91
CA ILE A 63 -10.37 15.75 5.91
C ILE A 63 -9.11 14.97 6.28
N LYS A 64 -8.93 14.69 7.57
CA LYS A 64 -7.92 13.77 8.09
C LYS A 64 -8.56 12.43 8.40
N PHE A 65 -7.76 11.36 8.29
CA PHE A 65 -8.22 10.00 8.47
C PHE A 65 -7.60 9.37 9.74
N ASP A 66 -8.44 8.65 10.48
CA ASP A 66 -8.00 7.91 11.67
C ASP A 66 -7.29 6.61 11.29
N THR A 67 -7.63 6.03 10.14
CA THR A 67 -6.92 4.89 9.56
C THR A 67 -6.77 5.07 8.06
N ILE A 68 -5.55 4.89 7.57
CA ILE A 68 -5.23 4.82 6.14
C ILE A 68 -4.78 3.41 5.84
N LEU A 69 -5.37 2.79 4.82
CA LEU A 69 -5.06 1.43 4.38
C LEU A 69 -4.31 1.45 3.05
N LEU A 70 -3.20 0.72 3.01
CA LEU A 70 -2.49 0.32 1.80
C LEU A 70 -2.24 -1.19 1.90
N LEU A 71 -3.17 -1.98 1.40
CA LEU A 71 -3.19 -3.43 1.59
C LEU A 71 -3.08 -4.18 0.26
N MET A 72 -2.63 -5.44 0.33
CA MET A 72 -2.30 -6.31 -0.80
C MET A 72 -1.05 -5.85 -1.55
N ASN A 73 0.06 -5.78 -0.82
CA ASN A 73 1.34 -5.19 -1.20
C ASN A 73 1.21 -3.67 -1.44
N GLY A 74 0.77 -2.97 -0.40
CA GLY A 74 0.49 -1.54 -0.46
C GLY A 74 1.70 -0.68 -0.81
N THR A 75 2.92 -1.13 -0.50
CA THR A 75 4.16 -0.44 -0.92
C THR A 75 4.34 -0.42 -2.44
N GLY A 76 3.68 -1.32 -3.17
CA GLY A 76 3.71 -1.38 -4.62
C GLY A 76 3.24 -0.09 -5.30
N ILE A 77 2.31 0.64 -4.67
CA ILE A 77 1.79 1.93 -5.15
C ILE A 77 2.92 2.98 -5.26
N PHE A 78 3.99 2.86 -4.49
CA PHE A 78 5.14 3.78 -4.55
C PHE A 78 6.00 3.60 -5.82
N GLY A 79 5.90 2.44 -6.45
CA GLY A 79 6.56 2.08 -7.70
C GLY A 79 8.06 1.86 -7.56
N LYS A 80 8.80 2.84 -7.02
CA LYS A 80 10.26 2.79 -6.84
C LYS A 80 10.67 3.34 -5.48
N LEU A 81 11.84 2.89 -4.97
CA LEU A 81 12.38 3.30 -3.69
C LEU A 81 12.60 4.83 -3.60
N GLU A 82 13.03 5.47 -4.68
CA GLU A 82 13.22 6.92 -4.76
C GLU A 82 11.96 7.73 -4.47
N ASN A 83 10.77 7.17 -4.68
CA ASN A 83 9.49 7.83 -4.47
C ASN A 83 8.95 7.68 -3.04
N VAL A 84 9.48 6.76 -2.25
CA VAL A 84 8.91 6.39 -0.94
C VAL A 84 8.73 7.60 -0.03
N ALA A 85 9.75 8.47 0.05
CA ALA A 85 9.66 9.68 0.88
C ALA A 85 8.49 10.58 0.49
N LYS A 86 8.26 10.79 -0.81
CA LYS A 86 7.15 11.60 -1.33
C LYS A 86 5.79 11.03 -0.93
N TYR A 87 5.63 9.70 -1.04
CA TYR A 87 4.40 9.02 -0.64
C TYR A 87 4.17 9.05 0.87
N LEU A 88 5.22 8.79 1.67
CA LEU A 88 5.12 8.85 3.13
C LEU A 88 4.75 10.25 3.63
N GLN A 89 5.32 11.32 3.04
CA GLN A 89 4.94 12.70 3.36
C GLN A 89 3.47 12.98 2.99
N LYS A 90 3.01 12.48 1.86
CA LYS A 90 1.61 12.59 1.47
C LYS A 90 0.69 11.87 2.46
N LEU A 91 0.99 10.62 2.79
CA LEU A 91 0.23 9.85 3.78
C LEU A 91 0.19 10.55 5.14
N LYS A 92 1.34 11.03 5.61
CA LYS A 92 1.45 11.82 6.84
C LYS A 92 0.56 13.05 6.82
N SER A 93 0.47 13.74 5.68
CA SER A 93 -0.38 14.93 5.51
C SER A 93 -1.87 14.63 5.59
N LEU A 94 -2.30 13.39 5.35
CA LEU A 94 -3.68 12.93 5.40
C LEU A 94 -4.07 12.32 6.76
N LEU A 95 -3.09 12.04 7.60
CA LEU A 95 -3.28 11.36 8.88
C LEU A 95 -3.83 12.30 9.96
N ALA A 96 -4.79 11.83 10.74
CA ALA A 96 -5.23 12.49 11.95
C ALA A 96 -4.16 12.39 13.07
N GLU A 97 -4.22 13.23 14.08
CA GLU A 97 -3.22 13.33 15.16
C GLU A 97 -2.96 11.98 15.85
N ASN A 98 -4.01 11.20 16.11
CA ASN A 98 -3.91 9.86 16.70
C ASN A 98 -4.25 8.76 15.67
N GLY A 99 -4.03 9.06 14.40
CA GLY A 99 -4.30 8.16 13.30
C GLY A 99 -3.19 7.14 13.10
N GLN A 100 -3.47 6.17 12.24
CA GLN A 100 -2.53 5.12 11.85
C GLN A 100 -2.61 4.85 10.35
N ILE A 101 -1.48 4.44 9.79
CA ILE A 101 -1.39 3.86 8.45
C ILE A 101 -1.13 2.37 8.64
N LEU A 102 -1.96 1.53 8.05
CA LEU A 102 -1.75 0.09 7.98
C LEU A 102 -1.29 -0.23 6.55
N ILE A 103 -0.07 -0.68 6.44
CA ILE A 103 0.58 -0.96 5.16
C ILE A 103 1.24 -2.33 5.20
N ASP A 104 1.05 -3.09 4.14
CA ASP A 104 1.72 -4.38 3.97
C ASP A 104 2.69 -4.38 2.81
N SER A 105 3.62 -5.30 2.86
CA SER A 105 4.52 -5.67 1.77
C SER A 105 5.10 -7.06 2.01
N SER A 106 5.97 -7.49 1.12
CA SER A 106 6.73 -8.74 1.26
C SER A 106 8.20 -8.48 1.01
N ASP A 107 9.06 -9.19 1.75
CA ASP A 107 10.48 -9.29 1.43
C ASP A 107 10.68 -10.36 0.37
N ILE A 108 11.06 -9.96 -0.83
CA ILE A 108 11.26 -10.88 -1.95
C ILE A 108 12.71 -11.35 -2.10
N ILE A 109 13.56 -11.14 -1.08
CA ILE A 109 14.96 -11.56 -1.10
C ILE A 109 15.12 -13.07 -1.35
N TYR A 110 14.12 -13.89 -0.95
CA TYR A 110 14.12 -15.33 -1.16
C TYR A 110 14.10 -15.75 -2.64
N MET A 111 13.69 -14.87 -3.54
CA MET A 111 13.64 -15.13 -4.99
C MET A 111 15.02 -15.12 -5.66
N PHE A 112 16.06 -14.65 -4.95
CA PHE A 112 17.41 -14.56 -5.46
C PHE A 112 18.26 -15.75 -5.05
N ASP A 113 19.12 -16.21 -5.98
CA ASP A 113 20.03 -17.33 -5.75
C ASP A 113 21.00 -17.04 -4.59
N GLU A 114 21.45 -18.09 -3.93
CA GLU A 114 22.48 -18.01 -2.91
C GLU A 114 23.85 -18.34 -3.51
N ASP A 115 24.88 -17.62 -3.08
CA ASP A 115 26.26 -17.97 -3.37
C ASP A 115 26.74 -19.12 -2.45
N SER A 116 27.98 -19.57 -2.65
CA SER A 116 28.58 -20.66 -1.89
C SER A 116 28.78 -20.35 -0.40
N GLU A 117 28.64 -19.09 0.02
CA GLU A 117 28.80 -18.63 1.40
C GLU A 117 27.46 -18.27 2.06
N GLY A 118 26.34 -18.48 1.36
CA GLY A 118 24.97 -18.19 1.82
C GLY A 118 24.55 -16.73 1.63
N GLY A 119 25.34 -15.93 0.88
CA GLY A 119 24.96 -14.59 0.47
C GLY A 119 23.98 -14.59 -0.69
N LYS A 120 23.08 -13.57 -0.76
CA LYS A 120 22.13 -13.45 -1.86
C LYS A 120 22.75 -12.72 -3.05
N CYS A 121 22.68 -13.32 -4.22
CA CYS A 121 23.14 -12.74 -5.48
C CYS A 121 22.11 -11.76 -6.04
N ILE A 122 22.16 -10.49 -5.62
CA ILE A 122 21.25 -9.46 -6.10
C ILE A 122 21.86 -8.77 -7.31
N PRO A 123 21.26 -8.85 -8.51
CA PRO A 123 21.78 -8.21 -9.70
C PRO A 123 21.53 -6.70 -9.68
N GLY A 124 22.58 -5.92 -10.03
CA GLY A 124 22.47 -4.49 -10.34
C GLY A 124 22.64 -3.56 -9.14
N ALA A 125 22.46 -2.25 -9.42
CA ALA A 125 22.61 -1.16 -8.46
C ALA A 125 21.28 -0.68 -7.88
N ALA A 126 20.15 -1.21 -8.35
CA ALA A 126 18.81 -0.87 -7.86
C ALA A 126 18.43 -1.70 -6.62
N TYR A 127 17.48 -1.21 -5.86
CA TYR A 127 16.91 -1.97 -4.75
C TYR A 127 16.22 -3.24 -5.28
N TYR A 128 16.49 -4.39 -4.66
CA TYR A 128 16.05 -5.71 -5.17
C TYR A 128 14.53 -5.88 -5.23
N GLY A 129 13.78 -5.08 -4.49
CA GLY A 129 12.33 -5.09 -4.49
C GLY A 129 11.67 -4.22 -5.57
N GLU A 130 12.44 -3.53 -6.41
CA GLU A 130 11.92 -2.79 -7.56
C GLU A 130 11.68 -3.73 -8.74
N LEU A 131 10.42 -3.99 -9.06
CA LEU A 131 10.02 -4.83 -10.17
C LEU A 131 9.25 -4.03 -11.23
N GLU A 132 9.19 -4.58 -12.43
CA GLU A 132 8.33 -4.10 -13.50
C GLU A 132 7.30 -5.18 -13.84
N PHE A 133 6.03 -4.83 -13.74
CA PHE A 133 4.93 -5.73 -14.07
C PHE A 133 4.28 -5.38 -15.39
N THR A 134 3.82 -6.40 -16.09
CA THR A 134 2.94 -6.27 -17.24
C THR A 134 1.75 -7.17 -17.04
N ILE A 135 0.55 -6.61 -17.08
CA ILE A 135 -0.70 -7.37 -17.00
C ILE A 135 -1.16 -7.75 -18.41
N SER A 136 -1.56 -8.99 -18.59
CA SER A 136 -2.16 -9.47 -19.83
C SER A 136 -3.51 -10.14 -19.53
N TYR A 137 -4.54 -9.73 -20.23
CA TYR A 137 -5.87 -10.31 -20.10
C TYR A 137 -6.53 -10.49 -21.47
N LYS A 138 -7.02 -11.70 -21.76
CA LYS A 138 -7.68 -12.05 -23.04
C LYS A 138 -6.89 -11.65 -24.30
N GLY A 139 -5.57 -11.72 -24.24
CA GLY A 139 -4.69 -11.36 -25.35
C GLY A 139 -4.33 -9.87 -25.45
N GLU A 140 -4.95 -9.03 -24.67
CA GLU A 140 -4.54 -7.63 -24.50
C GLU A 140 -3.44 -7.53 -23.46
N LYS A 141 -2.46 -6.69 -23.72
CA LYS A 141 -1.29 -6.47 -22.85
C LYS A 141 -1.19 -5.01 -22.49
N GLU A 142 -1.14 -4.71 -21.18
CA GLU A 142 -0.96 -3.35 -20.70
C GLU A 142 0.50 -2.87 -20.83
N VAL A 143 0.69 -1.58 -20.73
CA VAL A 143 2.03 -0.97 -20.64
C VAL A 143 2.67 -1.41 -19.34
N PRO A 144 3.97 -1.79 -19.34
CA PRO A 144 4.69 -2.12 -18.12
C PRO A 144 4.65 -0.98 -17.11
N PHE A 145 4.52 -1.33 -15.84
CA PHE A 145 4.50 -0.35 -14.75
C PHE A 145 5.40 -0.81 -13.58
N PRO A 146 6.03 0.13 -12.87
CA PRO A 146 6.87 -0.20 -11.72
C PRO A 146 6.01 -0.60 -10.53
N TRP A 147 6.51 -1.57 -9.75
CA TRP A 147 5.88 -2.07 -8.55
C TRP A 147 6.93 -2.35 -7.49
N LEU A 148 6.76 -1.81 -6.28
CA LEU A 148 7.76 -1.89 -5.22
C LEU A 148 7.34 -2.91 -4.15
N TYR A 149 8.20 -3.89 -3.94
CA TYR A 149 8.20 -4.71 -2.74
C TYR A 149 9.25 -4.15 -1.77
N MET A 150 8.91 -4.00 -0.50
CA MET A 150 9.85 -3.50 0.49
C MET A 150 10.01 -4.49 1.63
N ASP A 151 11.24 -4.79 2.02
CA ASP A 151 11.48 -5.44 3.29
C ASP A 151 11.11 -4.50 4.45
N TYR A 152 10.79 -5.10 5.61
CA TYR A 152 10.35 -4.33 6.78
C TYR A 152 11.38 -3.29 7.25
N ASN A 153 12.68 -3.64 7.26
CA ASN A 153 13.72 -2.73 7.74
C ASN A 153 13.84 -1.50 6.84
N THR A 154 13.75 -1.68 5.53
CA THR A 154 13.76 -0.58 4.56
C THR A 154 12.53 0.32 4.73
N LEU A 155 11.33 -0.25 4.90
CA LEU A 155 10.12 0.53 5.19
C LEU A 155 10.25 1.30 6.52
N ARG A 156 10.70 0.64 7.58
CA ARG A 156 10.90 1.24 8.91
C ARG A 156 11.88 2.42 8.86
N ASN A 157 13.02 2.23 8.20
CA ASN A 157 14.03 3.29 8.08
C ASN A 157 13.49 4.49 7.29
N ALA A 158 12.76 4.23 6.19
CA ALA A 158 12.11 5.28 5.41
C ALA A 158 11.05 6.02 6.24
N ALA A 159 10.21 5.32 7.01
CA ALA A 159 9.21 5.90 7.89
C ALA A 159 9.85 6.84 8.94
N ILE A 160 10.87 6.37 9.65
CA ILE A 160 11.60 7.15 10.66
C ILE A 160 12.23 8.40 10.03
N ALA A 161 12.89 8.27 8.89
CA ALA A 161 13.49 9.41 8.17
C ALA A 161 12.45 10.46 7.73
N ASN A 162 11.18 10.07 7.60
CA ASN A 162 10.06 10.95 7.27
C ASN A 162 9.24 11.40 8.50
N GLY A 163 9.74 11.12 9.72
CA GLY A 163 9.11 11.54 10.98
C GLY A 163 7.83 10.76 11.29
N LEU A 164 7.80 9.48 10.97
CA LEU A 164 6.79 8.51 11.35
C LEU A 164 7.43 7.43 12.22
N GLN A 165 6.69 6.92 13.20
CA GLN A 165 7.04 5.68 13.89
C GLN A 165 6.60 4.49 13.02
N CYS A 166 7.28 3.35 13.13
CA CYS A 166 6.93 2.13 12.40
C CYS A 166 6.99 0.93 13.36
N GLU A 167 5.89 0.23 13.45
CA GLU A 167 5.71 -0.98 14.28
C GLU A 167 5.37 -2.17 13.39
N LEU A 168 6.05 -3.29 13.59
CA LEU A 168 5.71 -4.56 12.96
C LEU A 168 4.52 -5.18 13.70
N ILE A 169 3.39 -5.33 13.02
CA ILE A 169 2.16 -5.87 13.61
C ILE A 169 2.05 -7.37 13.41
N LEU A 170 2.44 -7.84 12.23
CA LEU A 170 2.32 -9.24 11.86
C LEU A 170 3.37 -9.58 10.82
N GLU A 171 3.98 -10.74 10.97
CA GLU A 171 4.73 -11.42 9.92
C GLU A 171 3.93 -12.65 9.47
N GLY A 172 3.78 -12.80 8.16
CA GLY A 172 3.12 -13.96 7.57
C GLY A 172 4.11 -15.08 7.23
N ASP A 173 3.57 -16.21 6.80
CA ASP A 173 4.37 -17.43 6.52
C ASP A 173 5.20 -17.33 5.23
N HIS A 174 4.92 -16.33 4.37
CA HIS A 174 5.52 -16.17 3.04
C HIS A 174 6.27 -14.84 2.89
N PHE A 175 7.03 -14.45 3.94
CA PHE A 175 7.84 -13.22 3.95
C PHE A 175 7.03 -11.93 3.81
N ASP A 176 5.72 -12.01 3.89
CA ASP A 176 4.81 -10.87 3.96
C ASP A 176 4.73 -10.34 5.39
N TYR A 177 4.47 -9.06 5.53
CA TYR A 177 4.31 -8.42 6.82
C TYR A 177 3.24 -7.31 6.75
N LEU A 178 2.66 -7.01 7.90
CA LEU A 178 1.83 -5.83 8.13
C LEU A 178 2.55 -4.89 9.09
N ALA A 179 2.74 -3.65 8.68
CA ALA A 179 3.27 -2.59 9.51
C ALA A 179 2.21 -1.53 9.84
N ARG A 180 2.38 -0.90 11.00
CA ARG A 180 1.64 0.28 11.43
C ARG A 180 2.57 1.47 11.45
N LEU A 181 2.19 2.56 10.76
CA LEU A 181 2.89 3.82 10.87
C LEU A 181 2.02 4.82 11.64
N THR A 182 2.64 5.62 12.52
CA THR A 182 1.99 6.68 13.31
C THR A 182 2.86 7.94 13.34
N LEU A 183 2.27 9.06 13.78
CA LEU A 183 3.00 10.34 13.98
C LEU A 183 3.94 10.24 15.16
#